data_5c086a42c17ad21e13bcc657d805a609
#
_entry.id   5c086a42c17ad21e13bcc657d805a609
#
_cell.length_a   1.000
_cell.length_b   1.000
_cell.length_c   1.000
_cell.angle_alpha   90.00
_cell.angle_beta   90.00
_cell.angle_gamma   90.00
#
_symmetry.space_group_name_H-M   'P 1'
#
loop_
_entity.id
_entity.type
_entity.pdbx_description
1 polymer ?
#
loop_
_entity_poly.entity_id
_entity_poly.type
_entity_poly.pdbx_seq_one_letter_code
_entity_poly.pdbx_strand_id
1 'polypeptide(L)'
;MKEAVADLVGPLKEAHKEWGWYLALGIGLIALGVYAIYAMSAATFASVVLIGAIVMVSGIFQLAAAFVARGAGHVILMLLVGALDVFVGLMLVEHPGLGALVLTFFLAVLFVFSGLYRFVAALWLQFPYYGWVAFSGLVTFALGILLWMQWPISAFWFIGFAVGVNLIFAGAAWSSLAIKLKSVPV
;
A
#
# COMPACT_ATOMS: atom_id res chain seq x y z
N MET A 1 -23.03 33.07 -0.91
CA MET A 1 -23.23 32.01 0.09
C MET A 1 -24.16 30.91 -0.37
N LYS A 2 -25.36 31.22 -0.96
CA LYS A 2 -26.28 30.20 -1.50
C LYS A 2 -25.74 29.46 -2.72
N GLU A 3 -25.02 30.10 -3.63
CA GLU A 3 -24.37 29.46 -4.79
C GLU A 3 -23.21 28.55 -4.37
N ALA A 4 -22.37 28.97 -3.42
CA ALA A 4 -21.31 28.14 -2.89
C ALA A 4 -21.81 26.87 -2.14
N VAL A 5 -23.01 26.96 -1.53
CA VAL A 5 -23.69 25.82 -0.93
C VAL A 5 -24.30 24.92 -2.00
N ALA A 6 -24.83 25.47 -3.06
CA ALA A 6 -25.40 24.70 -4.18
C ALA A 6 -24.30 23.91 -4.93
N ASP A 7 -23.12 24.50 -5.13
CA ASP A 7 -21.96 23.84 -5.74
C ASP A 7 -21.41 22.67 -4.89
N LEU A 8 -21.57 22.74 -3.56
CA LEU A 8 -21.20 21.65 -2.65
C LEU A 8 -22.28 20.56 -2.55
N VAL A 9 -23.54 20.91 -2.72
CA VAL A 9 -24.68 19.99 -2.59
C VAL A 9 -24.88 19.16 -3.86
N GLY A 10 -24.53 19.69 -5.04
CA GLY A 10 -24.65 19.00 -6.32
C GLY A 10 -23.91 17.63 -6.33
N PRO A 11 -22.60 17.60 -6.06
CA PRO A 11 -21.81 16.35 -6.01
C PRO A 11 -22.30 15.37 -4.93
N LEU A 12 -22.81 15.87 -3.80
CA LEU A 12 -23.36 15.02 -2.73
C LEU A 12 -24.68 14.35 -3.15
N LYS A 13 -25.50 15.00 -3.98
CA LYS A 13 -26.73 14.41 -4.53
C LYS A 13 -26.44 13.31 -5.53
N GLU A 14 -25.43 13.49 -6.38
CA GLU A 14 -24.99 12.44 -7.31
C GLU A 14 -24.40 11.25 -6.55
N ALA A 15 -23.54 11.50 -5.57
CA ALA A 15 -22.97 10.46 -4.71
C ALA A 15 -24.06 9.71 -3.91
N HIS A 16 -25.13 10.40 -3.46
CA HIS A 16 -26.27 9.76 -2.81
C HIS A 16 -27.00 8.79 -3.75
N LYS A 17 -27.09 9.06 -5.05
CA LYS A 17 -27.74 8.17 -6.01
C LYS A 17 -26.94 6.88 -6.23
N GLU A 18 -25.63 6.93 -6.01
CA GLU A 18 -24.70 5.82 -6.25
C GLU A 18 -24.28 5.05 -4.98
N TRP A 19 -24.93 5.29 -3.82
CA TRP A 19 -24.57 4.61 -2.56
C TRP A 19 -24.49 3.10 -2.67
N GLY A 20 -25.35 2.49 -3.52
CA GLY A 20 -25.39 1.05 -3.73
C GLY A 20 -24.12 0.52 -4.41
N TRP A 21 -23.53 1.31 -5.33
CA TRP A 21 -22.25 0.96 -5.98
C TRP A 21 -21.09 0.97 -5.00
N TYR A 22 -21.00 2.01 -4.15
CA TYR A 22 -19.99 2.08 -3.09
C TYR A 22 -20.12 0.96 -2.07
N LEU A 23 -21.36 0.56 -1.75
CA LEU A 23 -21.60 -0.57 -0.84
C LEU A 23 -21.17 -1.90 -1.48
N ALA A 24 -21.52 -2.14 -2.74
CA ALA A 24 -21.11 -3.34 -3.47
C ALA A 24 -19.59 -3.45 -3.58
N LEU A 25 -18.91 -2.33 -3.87
CA LEU A 25 -17.46 -2.23 -3.90
C LEU A 25 -16.85 -2.53 -2.52
N GLY A 26 -17.40 -1.97 -1.45
CA GLY A 26 -16.94 -2.22 -0.08
C GLY A 26 -17.08 -3.68 0.33
N ILE A 27 -18.22 -4.31 0.05
CA ILE A 27 -18.44 -5.75 0.32
C ILE A 27 -17.50 -6.61 -0.54
N GLY A 28 -17.33 -6.27 -1.82
CA GLY A 28 -16.40 -6.96 -2.71
C GLY A 28 -14.95 -6.92 -2.22
N LEU A 29 -14.49 -5.76 -1.73
CA LEU A 29 -13.16 -5.62 -1.15
C LEU A 29 -13.00 -6.44 0.14
N ILE A 30 -14.02 -6.49 1.01
CA ILE A 30 -13.99 -7.34 2.21
C ILE A 30 -13.89 -8.81 1.82
N ALA A 31 -14.71 -9.26 0.87
CA ALA A 31 -14.69 -10.65 0.40
C ALA A 31 -13.33 -11.02 -0.22
N LEU A 32 -12.77 -10.14 -1.05
CA LEU A 32 -11.42 -10.30 -1.60
C LEU A 32 -10.35 -10.32 -0.52
N GLY A 33 -10.45 -9.47 0.49
CA GLY A 33 -9.52 -9.43 1.61
C GLY A 33 -9.53 -10.70 2.45
N VAL A 34 -10.72 -11.24 2.73
CA VAL A 34 -10.88 -12.53 3.42
C VAL A 34 -10.29 -13.67 2.57
N TYR A 35 -10.56 -13.68 1.26
CA TYR A 35 -9.99 -14.67 0.34
C TYR A 35 -8.45 -14.55 0.28
N ALA A 36 -7.90 -13.34 0.25
CA ALA A 36 -6.46 -13.11 0.26
C ALA A 36 -5.80 -13.64 1.55
N ILE A 37 -6.47 -13.50 2.71
CA ILE A 37 -6.00 -14.08 3.97
C ILE A 37 -6.09 -15.61 3.94
N TYR A 38 -7.14 -16.18 3.35
CA TYR A 38 -7.24 -17.63 3.20
C TYR A 38 -6.15 -18.21 2.28
N ALA A 39 -5.86 -17.53 1.18
CA ALA A 39 -4.87 -17.92 0.17
C ALA A 39 -3.61 -17.05 0.23
N MET A 40 -3.01 -16.85 1.44
CA MET A 40 -1.92 -15.91 1.67
C MET A 40 -0.75 -16.05 0.70
N SER A 41 -0.32 -17.27 0.40
CA SER A 41 0.81 -17.52 -0.51
C SER A 41 0.48 -17.09 -1.94
N ALA A 42 -0.71 -17.42 -2.44
CA ALA A 42 -1.14 -16.99 -3.76
C ALA A 42 -1.31 -15.48 -3.83
N ALA A 43 -1.89 -14.86 -2.79
CA ALA A 43 -2.02 -13.41 -2.68
C ALA A 43 -0.65 -12.72 -2.62
N THR A 44 0.34 -13.31 -1.92
CA THR A 44 1.72 -12.82 -1.90
C THR A 44 2.32 -12.81 -3.30
N PHE A 45 2.26 -13.94 -4.02
CA PHE A 45 2.83 -14.02 -5.37
C PHE A 45 2.13 -13.10 -6.36
N ALA A 46 0.80 -13.02 -6.32
CA ALA A 46 0.04 -12.09 -7.14
C ALA A 46 0.42 -10.63 -6.86
N SER A 47 0.61 -10.27 -5.59
CA SER A 47 1.04 -8.93 -5.18
C SER A 47 2.45 -8.61 -5.68
N VAL A 48 3.39 -9.56 -5.58
CA VAL A 48 4.77 -9.38 -6.05
C VAL A 48 4.80 -9.20 -7.57
N VAL A 49 4.03 -10.00 -8.33
CA VAL A 49 3.90 -9.86 -9.78
C VAL A 49 3.31 -8.50 -10.14
N LEU A 50 2.27 -8.06 -9.43
CA LEU A 50 1.66 -6.74 -9.66
C LEU A 50 2.66 -5.60 -9.40
N ILE A 51 3.40 -5.67 -8.28
CA ILE A 51 4.46 -4.70 -7.96
C ILE A 51 5.52 -4.71 -9.05
N GLY A 52 5.97 -5.89 -9.48
CA GLY A 52 6.95 -6.05 -10.57
C GLY A 52 6.48 -5.43 -11.87
N ALA A 53 5.22 -5.65 -12.25
CA ALA A 53 4.63 -5.05 -13.44
C ALA A 53 4.57 -3.52 -13.35
N ILE A 54 4.18 -2.96 -12.21
CA ILE A 54 4.15 -1.51 -11.98
C ILE A 54 5.56 -0.91 -12.07
N VAL A 55 6.55 -1.55 -11.43
CA VAL A 55 7.96 -1.10 -11.46
C VAL A 55 8.51 -1.17 -12.89
N MET A 56 8.23 -2.24 -13.62
CA MET A 56 8.64 -2.39 -15.02
C MET A 56 8.05 -1.30 -15.91
N VAL A 57 6.75 -1.03 -15.79
CA VAL A 57 6.08 0.04 -16.55
C VAL A 57 6.65 1.40 -16.17
N SER A 58 6.89 1.66 -14.87
CA SER A 58 7.54 2.89 -14.42
C SER A 58 8.92 3.07 -15.05
N GLY A 59 9.74 2.00 -15.09
CA GLY A 59 11.05 2.02 -15.72
C GLY A 59 10.99 2.33 -17.23
N ILE A 60 10.02 1.75 -17.95
CA ILE A 60 9.79 2.05 -19.37
C ILE A 60 9.45 3.54 -19.55
N PHE A 61 8.57 4.10 -18.74
CA PHE A 61 8.26 5.53 -18.78
C PHE A 61 9.47 6.42 -18.48
N GLN A 62 10.32 6.03 -17.52
CA GLN A 62 11.56 6.76 -17.22
C GLN A 62 12.54 6.73 -18.39
N LEU A 63 12.71 5.56 -19.04
CA LEU A 63 13.53 5.45 -20.23
C LEU A 63 13.00 6.33 -21.37
N ALA A 64 11.69 6.34 -21.60
CA ALA A 64 11.08 7.22 -22.59
C ALA A 64 11.26 8.70 -22.25
N ALA A 65 11.09 9.08 -20.98
CA ALA A 65 11.28 10.46 -20.51
C ALA A 65 12.72 10.95 -20.65
N ALA A 66 13.70 10.05 -20.56
CA ALA A 66 15.12 10.38 -20.73
C ALA A 66 15.43 10.99 -22.12
N PHE A 67 14.69 10.61 -23.16
CA PHE A 67 14.87 11.18 -24.52
C PHE A 67 14.40 12.63 -24.66
N VAL A 68 13.53 13.10 -23.75
CA VAL A 68 13.00 14.48 -23.74
C VAL A 68 13.71 15.34 -22.70
N ALA A 69 14.44 14.72 -21.77
CA ALA A 69 15.13 15.40 -20.67
C ALA A 69 16.32 16.24 -21.18
N ARG A 70 16.57 17.36 -20.50
CA ARG A 70 17.67 18.27 -20.79
C ARG A 70 18.73 18.19 -19.69
N GLY A 71 20.01 18.14 -20.10
CA GLY A 71 21.16 18.03 -19.19
C GLY A 71 21.69 16.59 -19.08
N ALA A 72 22.96 16.41 -19.50
CA ALA A 72 23.58 15.10 -19.63
C ALA A 72 23.53 14.26 -18.33
N GLY A 73 23.80 14.87 -17.18
CA GLY A 73 23.77 14.16 -15.91
C GLY A 73 22.37 13.64 -15.54
N HIS A 74 21.32 14.41 -15.80
CA HIS A 74 19.94 14.01 -15.55
C HIS A 74 19.48 12.87 -16.48
N VAL A 75 19.85 12.96 -17.76
CA VAL A 75 19.57 11.91 -18.76
C VAL A 75 20.23 10.58 -18.37
N ILE A 76 21.52 10.60 -18.01
CA ILE A 76 22.24 9.39 -17.59
C ILE A 76 21.59 8.76 -16.38
N LEU A 77 21.22 9.57 -15.39
CA LEU A 77 20.58 9.08 -14.16
C LEU A 77 19.20 8.46 -14.45
N MET A 78 18.38 9.08 -15.30
CA MET A 78 17.10 8.52 -15.76
C MET A 78 17.27 7.20 -16.51
N LEU A 79 18.26 7.10 -17.37
CA LEU A 79 18.54 5.87 -18.11
C LEU A 79 18.97 4.74 -17.18
N LEU A 80 19.85 5.02 -16.21
CA LEU A 80 20.32 4.02 -15.25
C LEU A 80 19.18 3.54 -14.34
N VAL A 81 18.40 4.46 -13.77
CA VAL A 81 17.29 4.11 -12.89
C VAL A 81 16.19 3.40 -13.68
N GLY A 82 15.81 3.90 -14.86
CA GLY A 82 14.81 3.29 -15.71
C GLY A 82 15.20 1.87 -16.16
N ALA A 83 16.47 1.66 -16.54
CA ALA A 83 16.95 0.32 -16.89
C ALA A 83 16.95 -0.62 -15.69
N LEU A 84 17.33 -0.12 -14.50
CA LEU A 84 17.28 -0.88 -13.26
C LEU A 84 15.84 -1.27 -12.90
N ASP A 85 14.89 -0.33 -13.00
CA ASP A 85 13.48 -0.58 -12.71
C ASP A 85 12.87 -1.62 -13.65
N VAL A 86 13.19 -1.55 -14.97
CA VAL A 86 12.75 -2.58 -15.94
C VAL A 86 13.33 -3.94 -15.58
N PHE A 87 14.62 -4.00 -15.25
CA PHE A 87 15.29 -5.25 -14.89
C PHE A 87 14.72 -5.86 -13.60
N VAL A 88 14.58 -5.06 -12.54
CA VAL A 88 14.00 -5.49 -11.26
C VAL A 88 12.54 -5.90 -11.45
N GLY A 89 11.75 -5.10 -12.16
CA GLY A 89 10.35 -5.41 -12.46
C GLY A 89 10.19 -6.74 -13.19
N LEU A 90 11.03 -7.01 -14.19
CA LEU A 90 11.03 -8.28 -14.92
C LEU A 90 11.38 -9.45 -13.99
N MET A 91 12.41 -9.32 -13.16
CA MET A 91 12.79 -10.35 -12.19
C MET A 91 11.67 -10.67 -11.20
N LEU A 92 10.92 -9.66 -10.73
CA LEU A 92 9.77 -9.85 -9.83
C LEU A 92 8.62 -10.59 -10.51
N VAL A 93 8.40 -10.34 -11.81
CA VAL A 93 7.34 -11.00 -12.59
C VAL A 93 7.72 -12.44 -12.92
N GLU A 94 8.95 -12.70 -13.33
CA GLU A 94 9.41 -14.04 -13.70
C GLU A 94 9.64 -14.95 -12.49
N HIS A 95 10.11 -14.37 -11.37
CA HIS A 95 10.48 -15.11 -10.17
C HIS A 95 9.82 -14.55 -8.92
N PRO A 96 8.48 -14.63 -8.79
CA PRO A 96 7.73 -14.00 -7.70
C PRO A 96 8.11 -14.54 -6.32
N GLY A 97 8.58 -15.79 -6.24
CA GLY A 97 9.08 -16.37 -4.98
C GLY A 97 10.36 -15.68 -4.50
N LEU A 98 11.31 -15.42 -5.38
CA LEU A 98 12.52 -14.65 -5.04
C LEU A 98 12.18 -13.20 -4.72
N GLY A 99 11.26 -12.60 -5.48
CA GLY A 99 10.75 -11.27 -5.20
C GLY A 99 10.12 -11.16 -3.80
N ALA A 100 9.30 -12.14 -3.40
CA ALA A 100 8.71 -12.19 -2.07
C ALA A 100 9.79 -12.26 -0.96
N LEU A 101 10.82 -13.07 -1.16
CA LEU A 101 11.94 -13.17 -0.20
C LEU A 101 12.66 -11.84 -0.01
N VAL A 102 13.02 -11.18 -1.11
CA VAL A 102 13.74 -9.90 -1.07
C VAL A 102 12.86 -8.79 -0.48
N LEU A 103 11.63 -8.66 -0.96
CA LEU A 103 10.71 -7.61 -0.48
C LEU A 103 10.40 -7.78 1.01
N THR A 104 10.14 -9.01 1.47
CA THR A 104 9.85 -9.24 2.90
C THR A 104 11.07 -9.00 3.77
N PHE A 105 12.27 -9.33 3.31
CA PHE A 105 13.50 -9.00 4.03
C PHE A 105 13.66 -7.48 4.20
N PHE A 106 13.48 -6.71 3.13
CA PHE A 106 13.52 -5.25 3.20
C PHE A 106 12.43 -4.68 4.11
N LEU A 107 11.20 -5.22 4.05
CA LEU A 107 10.12 -4.82 4.96
C LEU A 107 10.45 -5.12 6.42
N ALA A 108 11.04 -6.27 6.73
CA ALA A 108 11.47 -6.61 8.08
C ALA A 108 12.49 -5.59 8.60
N VAL A 109 13.52 -5.29 7.80
CA VAL A 109 14.53 -4.27 8.12
C VAL A 109 13.90 -2.89 8.33
N LEU A 110 13.04 -2.46 7.42
CA LEU A 110 12.33 -1.17 7.53
C LEU A 110 11.46 -1.11 8.79
N PHE A 111 10.77 -2.20 9.14
CA PHE A 111 9.92 -2.24 10.34
C PHE A 111 10.76 -2.17 11.62
N VAL A 112 11.91 -2.86 11.67
CA VAL A 112 12.83 -2.77 12.81
C VAL A 112 13.31 -1.33 12.98
N PHE A 113 13.84 -0.71 11.94
CA PHE A 113 14.38 0.64 12.04
C PHE A 113 13.31 1.71 12.27
N SER A 114 12.21 1.67 11.52
CA SER A 114 11.13 2.64 11.66
C SER A 114 10.38 2.51 12.99
N GLY A 115 10.17 1.27 13.45
CA GLY A 115 9.54 1.00 14.74
C GLY A 115 10.40 1.48 15.89
N LEU A 116 11.70 1.18 15.87
CA LEU A 116 12.66 1.65 16.87
C LEU A 116 12.75 3.18 16.88
N TYR A 117 12.88 3.80 15.70
CA TYR A 117 12.90 5.25 15.57
C TYR A 117 11.65 5.90 16.15
N ARG A 118 10.45 5.42 15.80
CA ARG A 118 9.19 5.95 16.34
C ARG A 118 9.09 5.78 17.85
N PHE A 119 9.50 4.63 18.37
CA PHE A 119 9.47 4.34 19.80
C PHE A 119 10.39 5.32 20.56
N VAL A 120 11.65 5.44 20.14
CA VAL A 120 12.64 6.32 20.77
C VAL A 120 12.24 7.79 20.63
N ALA A 121 11.83 8.23 19.44
CA ALA A 121 11.41 9.61 19.20
C ALA A 121 10.18 10.00 20.04
N ALA A 122 9.20 9.10 20.21
CA ALA A 122 8.03 9.36 21.03
C ALA A 122 8.40 9.57 22.50
N LEU A 123 9.32 8.76 23.04
CA LEU A 123 9.77 8.87 24.43
C LEU A 123 10.63 10.14 24.66
N TRP A 124 11.38 10.55 23.65
CA TRP A 124 12.28 11.70 23.75
C TRP A 124 11.57 13.04 23.59
N LEU A 125 10.68 13.14 22.61
CA LEU A 125 10.01 14.39 22.26
C LEU A 125 8.76 14.69 23.11
N GLN A 126 8.16 13.68 23.76
CA GLN A 126 7.02 13.76 24.68
C GLN A 126 5.88 14.69 24.23
N PHE A 127 5.58 14.71 22.92
CA PHE A 127 4.48 15.50 22.36
C PHE A 127 3.10 14.95 22.74
N PRO A 128 1.99 15.69 22.57
CA PRO A 128 0.65 15.18 22.88
C PRO A 128 0.39 13.83 22.23
N TYR A 129 -0.11 12.85 23.02
CA TYR A 129 -0.36 11.45 22.61
C TYR A 129 0.89 10.61 22.30
N TYR A 130 2.08 10.98 22.79
CA TYR A 130 3.33 10.23 22.61
C TYR A 130 3.21 8.74 22.98
N GLY A 131 2.38 8.39 23.98
CA GLY A 131 2.16 7.00 24.39
C GLY A 131 1.57 6.13 23.27
N TRP A 132 0.63 6.67 22.47
CA TRP A 132 0.06 5.97 21.34
C TRP A 132 1.07 5.77 20.20
N VAL A 133 1.91 6.77 19.96
CA VAL A 133 2.98 6.69 18.96
C VAL A 133 4.08 5.72 19.40
N ALA A 134 4.46 5.74 20.70
CA ALA A 134 5.40 4.79 21.27
C ALA A 134 4.88 3.34 21.16
N PHE A 135 3.59 3.11 21.51
CA PHE A 135 2.97 1.81 21.37
C PHE A 135 2.97 1.32 19.90
N SER A 136 2.59 2.18 18.95
CA SER A 136 2.62 1.83 17.53
C SER A 136 4.04 1.54 17.03
N GLY A 137 5.04 2.29 17.50
CA GLY A 137 6.45 2.04 17.23
C GLY A 137 6.93 0.70 17.75
N LEU A 138 6.55 0.36 19.00
CA LEU A 138 6.88 -0.93 19.61
C LEU A 138 6.25 -2.11 18.86
N VAL A 139 4.97 -2.00 18.48
CA VAL A 139 4.29 -3.02 17.68
C VAL A 139 4.97 -3.19 16.31
N THR A 140 5.31 -2.08 15.63
CA THR A 140 6.01 -2.14 14.33
C THR A 140 7.39 -2.78 14.47
N PHE A 141 8.13 -2.44 15.52
CA PHE A 141 9.44 -3.04 15.82
C PHE A 141 9.32 -4.55 16.08
N ALA A 142 8.37 -4.96 16.92
CA ALA A 142 8.13 -6.37 17.23
C ALA A 142 7.74 -7.18 15.98
N LEU A 143 6.90 -6.61 15.10
CA LEU A 143 6.56 -7.22 13.80
C LEU A 143 7.80 -7.37 12.92
N GLY A 144 8.67 -6.36 12.87
CA GLY A 144 9.93 -6.44 12.12
C GLY A 144 10.84 -7.57 12.59
N ILE A 145 11.01 -7.70 13.92
CA ILE A 145 11.78 -8.81 14.54
C ILE A 145 11.14 -10.16 14.22
N LEU A 146 9.82 -10.28 14.33
CA LEU A 146 9.10 -11.52 14.06
C LEU A 146 9.27 -11.96 12.59
N LEU A 147 9.17 -11.02 11.66
CA LEU A 147 9.41 -11.29 10.23
C LEU A 147 10.84 -11.75 9.97
N TRP A 148 11.81 -11.13 10.61
CA TRP A 148 13.22 -11.50 10.49
C TRP A 148 13.48 -12.90 11.03
N MET A 149 12.97 -13.20 12.24
CA MET A 149 13.19 -14.51 12.88
C MET A 149 12.54 -15.66 12.10
N GLN A 150 11.43 -15.41 11.42
CA GLN A 150 10.73 -16.42 10.60
C GLN A 150 11.16 -16.41 9.13
N TRP A 151 12.09 -15.55 8.73
CA TRP A 151 12.59 -15.56 7.36
C TRP A 151 13.37 -16.86 7.07
N PRO A 152 13.18 -17.53 5.93
CA PRO A 152 12.46 -17.15 4.71
C PRO A 152 10.95 -17.48 4.69
N ILE A 153 10.43 -18.21 5.66
CA ILE A 153 9.03 -18.69 5.67
C ILE A 153 8.05 -17.52 5.69
N SER A 154 8.35 -16.46 6.44
CA SER A 154 7.50 -15.26 6.51
C SER A 154 7.26 -14.60 5.15
N ALA A 155 8.20 -14.73 4.21
CA ALA A 155 8.10 -14.15 2.88
C ALA A 155 6.93 -14.70 2.04
N PHE A 156 6.51 -15.93 2.29
CA PHE A 156 5.46 -16.57 1.49
C PHE A 156 4.05 -16.26 1.95
N TRP A 157 3.86 -15.67 3.12
CA TRP A 157 2.53 -15.37 3.63
C TRP A 157 2.31 -13.91 4.04
N PHE A 158 3.36 -13.21 4.47
CA PHE A 158 3.21 -11.89 5.10
C PHE A 158 2.62 -10.83 4.18
N ILE A 159 3.11 -10.73 2.93
CA ILE A 159 2.61 -9.72 1.97
C ILE A 159 1.13 -9.97 1.67
N GLY A 160 0.74 -11.23 1.43
CA GLY A 160 -0.64 -11.60 1.18
C GLY A 160 -1.56 -11.33 2.37
N PHE A 161 -1.09 -11.62 3.59
CA PHE A 161 -1.79 -11.26 4.82
C PHE A 161 -1.98 -9.75 4.96
N ALA A 162 -0.92 -8.96 4.76
CA ALA A 162 -0.98 -7.51 4.85
C ALA A 162 -1.93 -6.90 3.81
N VAL A 163 -1.90 -7.40 2.57
CA VAL A 163 -2.84 -7.00 1.52
C VAL A 163 -4.27 -7.37 1.88
N GLY A 164 -4.50 -8.58 2.38
CA GLY A 164 -5.83 -9.03 2.80
C GLY A 164 -6.42 -8.16 3.90
N VAL A 165 -5.63 -7.86 4.94
CA VAL A 165 -6.02 -6.96 6.02
C VAL A 165 -6.32 -5.55 5.49
N ASN A 166 -5.46 -5.01 4.61
CA ASN A 166 -5.68 -3.71 4.00
C ASN A 166 -6.98 -3.66 3.19
N LEU A 167 -7.28 -4.69 2.39
CA LEU A 167 -8.52 -4.78 1.62
C LEU A 167 -9.76 -4.83 2.52
N ILE A 168 -9.70 -5.54 3.66
CA ILE A 168 -10.81 -5.57 4.63
C ILE A 168 -11.05 -4.18 5.21
N PHE A 169 -10.01 -3.48 5.64
CA PHE A 169 -10.15 -2.12 6.17
C PHE A 169 -10.64 -1.13 5.11
N ALA A 170 -10.12 -1.20 3.90
CA ALA A 170 -10.58 -0.38 2.78
C ALA A 170 -12.07 -0.66 2.48
N GLY A 171 -12.46 -1.93 2.41
CA GLY A 171 -13.85 -2.32 2.20
C GLY A 171 -14.80 -1.86 3.32
N ALA A 172 -14.35 -1.94 4.58
CA ALA A 172 -15.11 -1.41 5.72
C ALA A 172 -15.27 0.11 5.64
N ALA A 173 -14.24 0.84 5.22
CA ALA A 173 -14.29 2.28 5.00
C ALA A 173 -15.29 2.65 3.89
N TRP A 174 -15.24 1.99 2.73
CA TRP A 174 -16.19 2.20 1.63
C TRP A 174 -17.62 1.84 2.02
N SER A 175 -17.82 0.74 2.74
CA SER A 175 -19.15 0.35 3.24
C SER A 175 -19.70 1.38 4.23
N SER A 176 -18.88 1.89 5.14
CA SER A 176 -19.29 2.91 6.10
C SER A 176 -19.64 4.25 5.41
N LEU A 177 -18.88 4.62 4.37
CA LEU A 177 -19.18 5.78 3.55
C LEU A 177 -20.53 5.62 2.82
N ALA A 178 -20.79 4.45 2.21
CA ALA A 178 -22.04 4.16 1.52
C ALA A 178 -23.26 4.25 2.45
N ILE A 179 -23.14 3.73 3.68
CA ILE A 179 -24.22 3.81 4.68
C ILE A 179 -24.50 5.27 5.07
N LYS A 180 -23.44 6.07 5.26
CA LYS A 180 -23.59 7.51 5.55
C LYS A 180 -24.22 8.27 4.40
N LEU A 181 -23.81 8.00 3.16
CA LEU A 181 -24.42 8.60 1.97
C LEU A 181 -25.91 8.28 1.86
N LYS A 182 -26.32 7.05 2.19
CA LYS A 182 -27.73 6.65 2.23
C LYS A 182 -28.55 7.42 3.27
N SER A 183 -27.95 7.80 4.39
CA SER A 183 -28.62 8.46 5.52
C SER A 183 -28.72 9.99 5.39
N VAL A 184 -28.10 10.60 4.39
CA VAL A 184 -28.20 12.05 4.16
C VAL A 184 -29.59 12.37 3.61
N PRO A 185 -30.42 13.17 4.31
CA PRO A 185 -31.70 13.63 3.77
C PRO A 185 -31.42 14.63 2.64
N VAL A 186 -31.88 14.33 1.44
CA VAL A 186 -31.72 15.15 0.22
C VAL A 186 -33.03 15.78 -0.14
#